data_64c8ddb3c6aa6d07dbf1868729763e32
#
_entry.id   64c8ddb3c6aa6d07dbf1868729763e32
#
_cell.length_a   1.000
_cell.length_b   1.000
_cell.length_c   1.000
_cell.angle_alpha   90.00
_cell.angle_beta   90.00
_cell.angle_gamma   90.00
#
_symmetry.space_group_name_H-M   'P 1'
#
loop_
_entity.id
_entity.type
_entity.pdbx_description
1 polymer ?
#
loop_
_entity_poly.entity_id
_entity_poly.type
_entity_poly.pdbx_seq_one_letter_code
_entity_poly.pdbx_strand_id
1 'polypeptide(L)'
;GNFENVHPVTFLPGQGPEDLVEEYTRIVEASEAEETLLLVDLFGGSPYNAGAQFAATREGVDVVSGVNVPMLIEVISGAGRKNATLKSLVAKAHKVGTKGIRSF
;
A
#
# COMPACT_ATOMS: atom_id res chain seq x y z
N GLY A 1 14.53 -6.43 -11.36
CA GLY A 1 13.79 -6.76 -10.19
C GLY A 1 12.49 -7.48 -10.50
N ASN A 2 12.06 -8.24 -9.56
CA ASN A 2 10.85 -9.00 -9.67
C ASN A 2 9.73 -8.29 -8.90
N PHE A 3 8.67 -7.91 -9.61
CA PHE A 3 7.56 -7.17 -9.02
C PHE A 3 6.27 -8.01 -8.94
N GLU A 4 6.39 -9.32 -8.85
CA GLU A 4 5.23 -10.22 -8.78
C GLU A 4 4.30 -9.91 -7.61
N ASN A 5 4.86 -9.38 -6.52
CA ASN A 5 4.10 -9.03 -5.33
C ASN A 5 3.69 -7.56 -5.28
N VAL A 6 3.83 -6.83 -6.37
CA VAL A 6 3.42 -5.43 -6.47
C VAL A 6 2.26 -5.34 -7.45
N HIS A 7 1.15 -4.76 -7.00
CA HIS A 7 -0.09 -4.72 -7.80
C HIS A 7 -0.62 -3.29 -7.89
N PRO A 8 -0.49 -2.64 -9.04
CA PRO A 8 -1.09 -1.31 -9.21
C PRO A 8 -2.61 -1.43 -9.31
N VAL A 9 -3.29 -0.49 -8.69
CA VAL A 9 -4.75 -0.41 -8.73
C VAL A 9 -5.13 0.96 -9.26
N THR A 10 -5.94 0.99 -10.31
CA THR A 10 -6.39 2.22 -10.95
C THR A 10 -7.79 2.57 -10.46
N PHE A 11 -7.99 3.85 -10.12
CA PHE A 11 -9.30 4.38 -9.77
C PHE A 11 -9.83 5.14 -10.97
N LEU A 12 -10.87 4.60 -11.60
CA LEU A 12 -11.41 5.14 -12.85
C LEU A 12 -12.59 6.06 -12.61
N PRO A 13 -12.86 7.02 -13.54
CA PRO A 13 -14.06 7.83 -13.45
C PRO A 13 -15.32 6.97 -13.36
N GLY A 14 -16.23 7.35 -12.48
CA GLY A 14 -17.46 6.61 -12.27
C GLY A 14 -17.37 5.52 -11.21
N GLN A 15 -16.17 5.19 -10.75
CA GLN A 15 -16.01 4.22 -9.66
C GLN A 15 -16.14 4.90 -8.31
N GLY A 16 -16.64 4.14 -7.32
CA GLY A 16 -16.69 4.58 -5.93
C GLY A 16 -15.77 3.76 -5.05
N PRO A 17 -15.73 4.08 -3.73
CA PRO A 17 -14.87 3.34 -2.79
C PRO A 17 -15.16 1.85 -2.75
N GLU A 18 -16.41 1.45 -2.93
CA GLU A 18 -16.81 0.03 -2.93
C GLU A 18 -16.15 -0.73 -4.08
N ASP A 19 -15.96 -0.10 -5.23
CA ASP A 19 -15.24 -0.72 -6.36
C ASP A 19 -13.79 -1.00 -6.01
N LEU A 20 -13.18 -0.08 -5.26
CA LEU A 20 -11.81 -0.25 -4.79
C LEU A 20 -11.70 -1.37 -3.76
N VAL A 21 -12.65 -1.45 -2.83
CA VAL A 21 -12.66 -2.54 -1.83
C VAL A 21 -12.76 -3.90 -2.53
N GLU A 22 -13.62 -4.00 -3.54
CA GLU A 22 -13.73 -5.23 -4.34
C GLU A 22 -12.43 -5.59 -5.01
N GLU A 23 -11.75 -4.62 -5.60
CA GLU A 23 -10.47 -4.83 -6.29
C GLU A 23 -9.38 -5.25 -5.30
N TYR A 24 -9.29 -4.58 -4.15
CA TYR A 24 -8.34 -4.96 -3.11
C TYR A 24 -8.60 -6.39 -2.63
N THR A 25 -9.87 -6.74 -2.41
CA THR A 25 -10.26 -8.08 -2.00
C THR A 25 -9.82 -9.10 -3.03
N ARG A 26 -10.10 -8.84 -4.30
CA ARG A 26 -9.75 -9.75 -5.40
C ARG A 26 -8.24 -10.00 -5.46
N ILE A 27 -7.44 -8.94 -5.36
CA ILE A 27 -5.99 -9.04 -5.44
C ILE A 27 -5.43 -9.81 -4.23
N VAL A 28 -5.89 -9.46 -3.04
CA VAL A 28 -5.38 -10.09 -1.80
C VAL A 28 -5.78 -11.56 -1.74
N GLU A 29 -7.00 -11.90 -2.14
CA GLU A 29 -7.46 -13.30 -2.12
C GLU A 29 -6.76 -14.15 -3.19
N ALA A 30 -6.37 -13.55 -4.30
CA ALA A 30 -5.60 -14.26 -5.31
C ALA A 30 -4.13 -14.41 -4.93
N SER A 31 -3.65 -13.59 -4.00
CA SER A 31 -2.28 -13.62 -3.50
C SER A 31 -2.14 -14.68 -2.41
N GLU A 32 -0.96 -15.27 -2.31
CA GLU A 32 -0.63 -16.17 -1.22
C GLU A 32 -0.01 -15.45 -0.03
N ALA A 33 0.14 -14.14 -0.12
CA ALA A 33 0.74 -13.34 0.94
C ALA A 33 -0.18 -13.25 2.17
N GLU A 34 0.41 -13.37 3.35
CA GLU A 34 -0.31 -13.24 4.61
C GLU A 34 -0.46 -11.79 5.04
N GLU A 35 0.41 -10.92 4.54
CA GLU A 35 0.42 -9.51 4.89
C GLU A 35 0.39 -8.65 3.63
N THR A 36 -0.32 -7.53 3.69
CA THR A 36 -0.48 -6.62 2.57
C THR A 36 -0.37 -5.18 3.03
N LEU A 37 0.46 -4.40 2.35
CA LEU A 37 0.57 -2.96 2.58
C LEU A 37 -0.02 -2.23 1.38
N LEU A 38 -1.00 -1.37 1.63
CA LEU A 38 -1.59 -0.49 0.62
C LEU A 38 -0.89 0.87 0.71
N LEU A 39 -0.35 1.32 -0.41
CA LEU A 39 0.27 2.64 -0.51
C LEU A 39 -0.63 3.53 -1.37
N VAL A 40 -1.08 4.64 -0.80
CA VAL A 40 -1.98 5.57 -1.47
C VAL A 40 -1.41 6.98 -1.42
N ASP A 41 -1.85 7.85 -2.34
CA ASP A 41 -1.26 9.17 -2.46
C ASP A 41 -1.87 10.19 -1.50
N LEU A 42 -3.16 10.12 -1.21
CA LEU A 42 -3.85 11.18 -0.50
C LEU A 42 -4.62 10.66 0.71
N PHE A 43 -4.26 11.16 1.88
CA PHE A 43 -5.01 10.88 3.11
C PHE A 43 -6.45 11.41 2.95
N GLY A 44 -7.42 10.53 3.20
CA GLY A 44 -8.82 10.89 3.09
C GLY A 44 -9.40 10.81 1.69
N GLY A 45 -8.59 10.51 0.67
CA GLY A 45 -9.10 10.26 -0.67
C GLY A 45 -9.79 8.90 -0.76
N SER A 46 -10.50 8.65 -1.87
CA SER A 46 -11.23 7.38 -2.03
C SER A 46 -10.35 6.14 -1.91
N PRO A 47 -9.14 6.10 -2.52
CA PRO A 47 -8.27 4.95 -2.32
C PRO A 47 -7.86 4.72 -0.87
N TYR A 48 -7.61 5.80 -0.11
CA TYR A 48 -7.30 5.70 1.31
C TYR A 48 -8.51 5.20 2.10
N ASN A 49 -9.67 5.79 1.89
CA ASN A 49 -10.88 5.43 2.62
C ASN A 49 -11.27 3.97 2.37
N ALA A 50 -11.19 3.53 1.13
CA ALA A 50 -11.43 2.13 0.78
C ALA A 50 -10.39 1.21 1.43
N GLY A 51 -9.13 1.63 1.44
CA GLY A 51 -8.05 0.87 2.08
C GLY A 51 -8.23 0.74 3.58
N ALA A 52 -8.63 1.83 4.23
CA ALA A 52 -8.88 1.84 5.67
C ALA A 52 -10.05 0.92 6.03
N GLN A 53 -11.11 0.96 5.24
CA GLN A 53 -12.26 0.07 5.41
C GLN A 53 -11.85 -1.39 5.26
N PHE A 54 -11.06 -1.68 4.24
CA PHE A 54 -10.55 -3.03 3.97
C PHE A 54 -9.66 -3.52 5.11
N ALA A 55 -8.72 -2.68 5.56
CA ALA A 55 -7.80 -3.01 6.64
C ALA A 55 -8.53 -3.22 7.97
N ALA A 56 -9.60 -2.47 8.23
CA ALA A 56 -10.34 -2.57 9.48
C ALA A 56 -11.03 -3.93 9.66
N THR A 57 -11.33 -4.63 8.57
CA THR A 57 -12.04 -5.91 8.61
C THR A 57 -11.16 -7.11 8.31
N ARG A 58 -9.85 -6.91 8.15
CA ARG A 58 -8.96 -7.99 7.70
C ARG A 58 -7.61 -7.87 8.39
N GLU A 59 -7.17 -8.97 9.01
CA GLU A 59 -5.85 -9.02 9.63
C GLU A 59 -4.75 -9.00 8.57
N GLY A 60 -3.60 -8.46 8.93
CA GLY A 60 -2.44 -8.45 8.04
C GLY A 60 -2.51 -7.42 6.92
N VAL A 61 -3.37 -6.40 7.06
CA VAL A 61 -3.49 -5.32 6.08
C VAL A 61 -3.30 -3.97 6.77
N ASP A 62 -2.48 -3.10 6.17
CA ASP A 62 -2.32 -1.73 6.63
C ASP A 62 -2.28 -0.78 5.44
N VAL A 63 -2.47 0.49 5.68
CA VAL A 63 -2.52 1.53 4.66
C VAL A 63 -1.60 2.68 5.04
N VAL A 64 -0.78 3.14 4.11
CA VAL A 64 0.05 4.34 4.29
C VAL A 64 -0.29 5.31 3.18
N SER A 65 -0.61 6.55 3.55
CA SER A 65 -0.89 7.63 2.59
C SER A 65 0.35 8.49 2.38
N GLY A 66 0.29 9.35 1.38
CA GLY A 66 1.39 10.25 1.06
C GLY A 66 2.53 9.56 0.32
N VAL A 67 2.21 8.54 -0.46
CA VAL A 67 3.23 7.78 -1.19
C VAL A 67 4.04 8.71 -2.09
N ASN A 68 5.36 8.51 -2.08
CA ASN A 68 6.29 9.20 -2.96
C ASN A 68 7.34 8.22 -3.48
N VAL A 69 8.16 8.65 -4.43
CA VAL A 69 9.11 7.76 -5.09
C VAL A 69 10.13 7.15 -4.12
N PRO A 70 10.74 7.90 -3.20
CA PRO A 70 11.66 7.28 -2.22
C PRO A 70 10.96 6.21 -1.38
N MET A 71 9.74 6.44 -0.95
CA MET A 71 8.96 5.45 -0.22
C MET A 71 8.75 4.18 -1.04
N LEU A 72 8.32 4.34 -2.30
CA LEU A 72 8.08 3.19 -3.18
C LEU A 72 9.34 2.34 -3.37
N ILE A 73 10.47 2.99 -3.65
CA ILE A 73 11.73 2.27 -3.88
C ILE A 73 12.09 1.42 -2.65
N GLU A 74 12.05 2.02 -1.47
CA GLU A 74 12.48 1.34 -0.25
C GLU A 74 11.49 0.27 0.20
N VAL A 75 10.20 0.53 0.08
CA VAL A 75 9.18 -0.46 0.48
C VAL A 75 9.20 -1.66 -0.45
N ILE A 76 9.28 -1.44 -1.76
CA ILE A 76 9.33 -2.53 -2.72
C ILE A 76 10.58 -3.38 -2.51
N SER A 77 11.74 -2.73 -2.33
CA SER A 77 12.99 -3.44 -2.04
C SER A 77 12.91 -4.21 -0.73
N GLY A 78 12.32 -3.60 0.31
CA GLY A 78 12.18 -4.22 1.62
C GLY A 78 11.25 -5.41 1.62
N ALA A 79 10.19 -5.35 0.83
CA ALA A 79 9.18 -6.42 0.77
C ALA A 79 9.75 -7.74 0.24
N GLY A 80 10.81 -7.67 -0.56
CA GLY A 80 11.45 -8.86 -1.09
C GLY A 80 12.43 -9.55 -0.14
N ARG A 81 12.65 -8.98 1.04
CA ARG A 81 13.60 -9.55 2.00
C ARG A 81 12.94 -10.61 2.88
N LYS A 82 13.74 -11.61 3.30
CA LYS A 82 13.26 -12.72 4.14
C LYS A 82 12.61 -12.27 5.44
N ASN A 83 13.11 -11.20 6.04
CA ASN A 83 12.68 -10.73 7.35
C ASN A 83 11.61 -9.65 7.26
N ALA A 84 11.07 -9.39 6.08
CA ALA A 84 10.09 -8.35 5.90
C ALA A 84 8.80 -8.67 6.64
N THR A 85 8.30 -7.70 7.39
CA THR A 85 7.00 -7.78 8.05
C THR A 85 6.20 -6.54 7.68
N LEU A 86 4.89 -6.63 7.78
CA LEU A 86 4.02 -5.46 7.55
C LEU A 86 4.42 -4.30 8.46
N LYS A 87 4.64 -4.58 9.73
CA LYS A 87 5.04 -3.56 10.70
C LYS A 87 6.35 -2.88 10.31
N SER A 88 7.35 -3.64 9.88
CA SER A 88 8.65 -3.08 9.49
C SER A 88 8.54 -2.26 8.20
N LEU A 89 7.69 -2.67 7.26
CA LEU A 89 7.48 -1.93 6.02
C LEU A 89 6.73 -0.62 6.27
N VAL A 90 5.74 -0.62 7.15
CA VAL A 90 5.04 0.62 7.53
C VAL A 90 6.01 1.60 8.16
N ALA A 91 6.84 1.16 9.09
CA ALA A 91 7.85 2.02 9.72
C ALA A 91 8.84 2.58 8.70
N LYS A 92 9.28 1.74 7.76
CA LYS A 92 10.18 2.16 6.68
C LYS A 92 9.52 3.19 5.77
N ALA A 93 8.25 2.99 5.43
CA ALA A 93 7.50 3.93 4.60
C ALA A 93 7.46 5.32 5.22
N HIS A 94 7.13 5.39 6.51
CA HIS A 94 7.12 6.66 7.24
C HIS A 94 8.49 7.33 7.25
N LYS A 95 9.52 6.57 7.58
CA LYS A 95 10.88 7.10 7.71
C LYS A 95 11.41 7.63 6.38
N VAL A 96 11.35 6.80 5.35
CA VAL A 96 11.94 7.15 4.04
C VAL A 96 11.08 8.16 3.30
N GLY A 97 9.75 7.99 3.37
CA GLY A 97 8.85 8.93 2.73
C GLY A 97 9.00 10.35 3.27
N THR A 98 9.13 10.49 4.58
CA THR A 98 9.34 11.81 5.22
C THR A 98 10.68 12.41 4.81
N LYS A 99 11.74 11.62 4.79
CA LYS A 99 13.08 12.07 4.38
C LYS A 99 13.16 12.42 2.91
N GLY A 100 12.25 11.94 2.09
CA GLY A 100 12.22 12.24 0.68
C GLY A 100 11.79 13.66 0.37
N ILE A 101 11.22 14.38 1.34
CA ILE A 101 10.81 15.77 1.18
C ILE A 101 12.02 16.65 1.53
N ARG A 102 12.57 17.32 0.52
CA ARG A 102 13.79 18.13 0.68
C ARG A 102 13.67 19.44 -0.08
N SER A 103 14.31 20.46 0.46
CA SER A 103 14.40 21.76 -0.18
C SER A 103 15.86 22.07 -0.54
N PHE A 104 16.05 22.98 -1.45
CA PHE A 104 17.38 23.46 -1.83
C PHE A 104 18.04 24.24 -0.64
#